data_c0e5aee0c4ece40a52bd9542550fa403
#
_entry.id   c0e5aee0c4ece40a52bd9542550fa403
#
_cell.length_a   1.000
_cell.length_b   1.000
_cell.length_c   1.000
_cell.angle_alpha   90.00
_cell.angle_beta   90.00
_cell.angle_gamma   90.00
#
_symmetry.space_group_name_H-M   'P 1'
#
loop_
_entity.id
_entity.type
_entity.pdbx_description
1 polymer ?
#
loop_
_entity_poly.entity_id
_entity_poly.type
_entity_poly.pdbx_seq_one_letter_code
_entity_poly.pdbx_strand_id
1 'polypeptide(L)'
;VLCHPDDHEFIDTLIGRVKRYLYEKGEYEPDAENSFVPSLVNRIDRNTGGIVIAAKNAESLRVLNEKMKNRELHKLYLCVVIGEPKQKSAVLEGYLIKDEKTNTVRVLSHPASGAKSIRTKYRVLDSLGGLSLVEVELLTGRTHQIRAHMASIGCPLLGDGKYGRNQNNKQFGGYKKQ
;
A
#
# COMPACT_ATOMS: atom_id res chain seq x y z
N VAL A 1 11.35 0.92 7.55
CA VAL A 1 10.84 -0.12 8.47
C VAL A 1 9.68 -0.83 7.81
N LEU A 2 9.62 -2.15 7.89
CA LEU A 2 8.49 -2.96 7.43
C LEU A 2 7.34 -2.90 8.43
N CYS A 3 6.10 -3.02 7.94
CA CYS A 3 4.94 -3.15 8.83
C CYS A 3 4.97 -4.48 9.61
N HIS A 4 5.28 -5.57 8.94
CA HIS A 4 5.37 -6.93 9.48
C HIS A 4 6.66 -7.60 9.04
N PRO A 5 7.10 -8.67 9.73
CA PRO A 5 8.22 -9.50 9.28
C PRO A 5 8.03 -10.01 7.86
N ASP A 6 9.14 -10.15 7.14
CA ASP A 6 9.22 -10.86 5.86
C ASP A 6 10.47 -11.78 5.85
N ASP A 7 10.77 -12.43 4.73
CA ASP A 7 11.88 -13.38 4.61
C ASP A 7 13.28 -12.75 4.82
N HIS A 8 13.38 -11.43 4.84
CA HIS A 8 14.64 -10.69 4.94
C HIS A 8 14.75 -9.83 6.20
N GLU A 9 13.65 -9.52 6.87
CA GLU A 9 13.64 -8.67 8.05
C GLU A 9 12.61 -9.20 9.06
N PHE A 10 13.12 -9.79 10.17
CA PHE A 10 12.29 -10.39 11.21
C PHE A 10 12.24 -9.54 12.48
N ILE A 11 13.25 -8.72 12.72
CA ILE A 11 13.49 -8.07 14.03
C ILE A 11 12.95 -6.65 14.02
N ASP A 12 13.41 -5.82 13.05
CA ASP A 12 13.07 -4.40 13.01
C ASP A 12 11.81 -4.12 12.19
N THR A 13 10.66 -4.41 12.74
CA THR A 13 9.36 -4.17 12.12
C THR A 13 8.53 -3.17 12.91
N LEU A 14 7.61 -2.47 12.25
CA LEU A 14 6.73 -1.51 12.92
C LEU A 14 5.91 -2.18 14.01
N ILE A 15 5.36 -3.38 13.75
CA ILE A 15 4.60 -4.10 14.78
C ILE A 15 5.48 -4.52 15.95
N GLY A 16 6.73 -4.89 15.71
CA GLY A 16 7.70 -5.17 16.79
C GLY A 16 7.96 -3.94 17.65
N ARG A 17 8.18 -2.78 17.03
CA ARG A 17 8.35 -1.50 17.74
C ARG A 17 7.11 -1.08 18.52
N VAL A 18 5.90 -1.28 17.96
CA VAL A 18 4.63 -1.01 18.66
C VAL A 18 4.48 -1.90 19.90
N LYS A 19 4.74 -3.20 19.77
CA LYS A 19 4.70 -4.13 20.92
C LYS A 19 5.67 -3.73 22.00
N ARG A 20 6.91 -3.41 21.65
CA ARG A 20 7.93 -2.95 22.60
C ARG A 20 7.51 -1.66 23.31
N TYR A 21 7.03 -0.67 22.55
CA TYR A 21 6.56 0.59 23.11
C TYR A 21 5.41 0.38 24.12
N LEU A 22 4.45 -0.48 23.80
CA LEU A 22 3.32 -0.77 24.69
C LEU A 22 3.76 -1.57 25.93
N TYR A 23 4.73 -2.48 25.79
CA TYR A 23 5.34 -3.19 26.90
C TYR A 23 6.04 -2.23 27.87
N GLU A 24 6.89 -1.33 27.36
CA GLU A 24 7.59 -0.31 28.13
C GLU A 24 6.63 0.66 28.85
N LYS A 25 5.40 0.83 28.32
CA LYS A 25 4.32 1.61 28.94
C LYS A 25 3.45 0.83 29.94
N GLY A 26 3.66 -0.46 30.08
CA GLY A 26 2.81 -1.32 30.90
C GLY A 26 1.41 -1.55 30.32
N GLU A 27 1.23 -1.33 29.01
CA GLU A 27 -0.03 -1.50 28.29
C GLU A 27 -0.12 -2.82 27.50
N TYR A 28 0.95 -3.60 27.52
CA TYR A 28 1.04 -4.92 26.89
C TYR A 28 1.98 -5.81 27.68
N GLU A 29 1.48 -6.97 28.12
CA GLU A 29 2.26 -7.99 28.81
C GLU A 29 2.22 -9.28 27.99
N PRO A 30 3.32 -9.66 27.30
CA PRO A 30 3.32 -10.80 26.39
C PRO A 30 3.08 -12.15 27.07
N ASP A 31 3.52 -12.27 28.34
CA ASP A 31 3.45 -13.53 29.11
C ASP A 31 2.17 -13.64 29.96
N ALA A 32 1.33 -12.60 29.98
CA ALA A 32 0.06 -12.65 30.70
C ALA A 32 -0.96 -13.54 29.99
N GLU A 33 -1.63 -14.39 30.76
CA GLU A 33 -2.71 -15.23 30.25
C GLU A 33 -3.82 -14.36 29.62
N ASN A 34 -4.27 -14.73 28.43
CA ASN A 34 -5.28 -13.99 27.66
C ASN A 34 -4.88 -12.56 27.26
N SER A 35 -3.59 -12.22 27.27
CA SER A 35 -3.11 -10.92 26.80
C SER A 35 -3.43 -10.71 25.31
N PHE A 36 -4.03 -9.55 24.98
CA PHE A 36 -4.23 -9.18 23.58
C PHE A 36 -2.90 -8.80 22.93
N VAL A 37 -2.59 -9.42 21.82
CA VAL A 37 -1.39 -9.08 21.04
C VAL A 37 -1.68 -7.85 20.15
N PRO A 38 -1.00 -6.70 20.38
CA PRO A 38 -1.16 -5.51 19.57
C PRO A 38 -0.99 -5.81 18.07
N SER A 39 -1.88 -5.25 17.24
CA SER A 39 -1.97 -5.59 15.83
C SER A 39 -2.14 -4.35 14.95
N LEU A 40 -1.54 -4.37 13.75
CA LEU A 40 -1.75 -3.30 12.77
C LEU A 40 -3.09 -3.52 12.03
N VAL A 41 -3.86 -2.45 11.87
CA VAL A 41 -5.15 -2.44 11.16
C VAL A 41 -4.97 -2.29 9.66
N ASN A 42 -3.92 -1.56 9.24
CA ASN A 42 -3.52 -1.41 7.85
C ASN A 42 -2.02 -1.62 7.69
N ARG A 43 -1.60 -1.76 6.45
CA ARG A 43 -0.19 -1.85 6.08
C ARG A 43 0.09 -0.96 4.88
N ILE A 44 1.32 -0.50 4.78
CA ILE A 44 1.87 0.21 3.63
C ILE A 44 3.09 -0.56 3.10
N ASP A 45 3.46 -0.30 1.85
CA ASP A 45 4.64 -0.92 1.23
C ASP A 45 5.94 -0.38 1.86
N ARG A 46 7.05 -1.10 1.71
CA ARG A 46 8.38 -0.80 2.31
C ARG A 46 8.83 0.65 2.10
N ASN A 47 8.59 1.21 0.93
CA ASN A 47 9.04 2.56 0.55
C ASN A 47 7.91 3.60 0.57
N THR A 48 6.75 3.26 1.10
CA THR A 48 5.61 4.18 1.27
C THR A 48 5.68 4.81 2.66
N GLY A 49 5.65 6.14 2.71
CA GLY A 49 5.45 6.89 3.96
C GLY A 49 3.97 7.12 4.23
N GLY A 50 3.62 7.35 5.50
CA GLY A 50 2.25 7.70 5.86
C GLY A 50 1.76 7.09 7.16
N ILE A 51 0.44 7.05 7.33
CA ILE A 51 -0.21 6.68 8.59
C ILE A 51 -0.47 5.17 8.61
N VAL A 52 -0.03 4.53 9.70
CA VAL A 52 -0.39 3.16 10.05
C VAL A 52 -1.10 3.16 11.40
N ILE A 53 -2.22 2.48 11.46
CA ILE A 53 -3.05 2.38 12.67
C ILE A 53 -2.76 1.06 13.35
N ALA A 54 -2.44 1.13 14.65
CA ALA A 54 -2.28 -0.04 15.50
C ALA A 54 -3.41 -0.10 16.54
N ALA A 55 -4.00 -1.27 16.73
CA ALA A 55 -4.96 -1.54 17.78
C ALA A 55 -4.23 -2.06 19.02
N LYS A 56 -4.54 -1.49 20.18
CA LYS A 56 -3.95 -1.82 21.48
C LYS A 56 -4.76 -2.88 22.24
N ASN A 57 -6.02 -3.12 21.84
CA ASN A 57 -6.90 -4.12 22.43
C ASN A 57 -7.82 -4.74 21.38
N ALA A 58 -8.47 -5.85 21.75
CA ALA A 58 -9.33 -6.63 20.85
C ALA A 58 -10.56 -5.84 20.37
N GLU A 59 -11.14 -5.01 21.24
CA GLU A 59 -12.30 -4.19 20.90
C GLU A 59 -11.95 -3.16 19.83
N SER A 60 -10.89 -2.40 20.01
CA SER A 60 -10.38 -1.44 19.03
C SER A 60 -10.08 -2.12 17.69
N LEU A 61 -9.45 -3.30 17.73
CA LEU A 61 -9.16 -4.07 16.51
C LEU A 61 -10.44 -4.45 15.77
N ARG A 62 -11.44 -4.94 16.50
CA ARG A 62 -12.74 -5.32 15.94
C ARG A 62 -13.44 -4.13 15.30
N VAL A 63 -13.56 -3.01 16.03
CA VAL A 63 -14.21 -1.79 15.54
C VAL A 63 -13.49 -1.23 14.31
N LEU A 64 -12.17 -1.13 14.35
CA LEU A 64 -11.39 -0.60 13.22
C LEU A 64 -11.44 -1.51 11.99
N ASN A 65 -11.41 -2.82 12.18
CA ASN A 65 -11.57 -3.78 11.09
C ASN A 65 -12.97 -3.69 10.45
N GLU A 66 -14.01 -3.50 11.27
CA GLU A 66 -15.37 -3.30 10.77
C GLU A 66 -15.48 -2.01 9.96
N LYS A 67 -14.95 -0.89 10.45
CA LYS A 67 -14.88 0.38 9.72
C LYS A 67 -14.11 0.26 8.41
N MET A 68 -12.99 -0.46 8.41
CA MET A 68 -12.24 -0.75 7.19
C MET A 68 -13.04 -1.59 6.19
N LYS A 69 -13.75 -2.62 6.65
CA LYS A 69 -14.62 -3.49 5.84
C LYS A 69 -15.77 -2.70 5.23
N ASN A 70 -16.40 -1.84 6.02
CA ASN A 70 -17.53 -1.02 5.62
C ASN A 70 -17.11 0.22 4.80
N ARG A 71 -15.79 0.42 4.59
CA ARG A 71 -15.23 1.57 3.85
C ARG A 71 -15.52 2.92 4.50
N GLU A 72 -15.67 2.95 5.81
CA GLU A 72 -15.83 4.19 6.59
C GLU A 72 -14.47 4.92 6.75
N LEU A 73 -13.35 4.20 6.56
CA LEU A 73 -12.01 4.77 6.57
C LEU A 73 -11.50 4.95 5.14
N HIS A 74 -11.35 6.20 4.73
CA HIS A 74 -10.82 6.56 3.41
C HIS A 74 -9.29 6.46 3.41
N LYS A 75 -8.75 5.69 2.47
CA LYS A 75 -7.30 5.53 2.30
C LYS A 75 -6.84 6.37 1.13
N LEU A 76 -6.34 7.57 1.45
CA LEU A 76 -5.83 8.53 0.49
C LEU A 76 -4.31 8.47 0.44
N TYR A 77 -3.76 8.51 -0.76
CA TYR A 77 -2.32 8.51 -1.04
C TYR A 77 -1.99 9.62 -2.03
N LEU A 78 -0.79 10.15 -1.90
CA LEU A 78 -0.18 10.99 -2.94
C LEU A 78 0.95 10.20 -3.59
N CYS A 79 1.02 10.25 -4.90
CA CYS A 79 2.13 9.69 -5.65
C CYS A 79 2.49 10.55 -6.85
N VAL A 80 3.76 10.51 -7.23
CA VAL A 80 4.23 11.08 -8.49
C VAL A 80 4.30 9.94 -9.51
N VAL A 81 3.68 10.15 -10.67
CA VAL A 81 3.71 9.19 -11.78
C VAL A 81 4.47 9.77 -12.97
N ILE A 82 5.05 8.91 -13.78
CA ILE A 82 5.71 9.27 -15.03
C ILE A 82 4.66 9.34 -16.13
N GLY A 83 4.62 10.45 -16.85
CA GLY A 83 3.60 10.74 -17.84
C GLY A 83 2.38 11.43 -17.25
N GLU A 84 1.40 11.64 -18.12
CA GLU A 84 0.12 12.26 -17.77
C GLU A 84 -1.01 11.28 -18.05
N PRO A 85 -1.83 10.94 -17.02
CA PRO A 85 -3.00 10.12 -17.24
C PRO A 85 -3.97 10.77 -18.25
N LYS A 86 -4.51 9.99 -19.17
CA LYS A 86 -5.42 10.51 -20.23
C LYS A 86 -6.64 11.23 -19.67
N GLN A 87 -7.12 10.80 -18.51
CA GLN A 87 -8.23 11.45 -17.80
C GLN A 87 -7.68 12.11 -16.53
N LYS A 88 -8.13 13.33 -16.25
CA LYS A 88 -7.72 14.05 -15.00
C LYS A 88 -8.24 13.38 -13.73
N SER A 89 -9.29 12.59 -13.83
CA SER A 89 -9.81 11.74 -12.76
C SER A 89 -10.54 10.54 -13.33
N ALA A 90 -10.41 9.38 -12.68
CA ALA A 90 -11.12 8.17 -13.05
C ALA A 90 -11.20 7.18 -11.87
N VAL A 91 -12.09 6.22 -12.01
CA VAL A 91 -12.08 4.99 -11.22
C VAL A 91 -11.57 3.87 -12.12
N LEU A 92 -10.39 3.36 -11.80
CA LEU A 92 -9.82 2.21 -12.48
C LEU A 92 -10.38 0.94 -11.84
N GLU A 93 -10.88 0.05 -12.66
CA GLU A 93 -11.41 -1.26 -12.25
C GLU A 93 -10.68 -2.38 -12.99
N GLY A 94 -10.56 -3.53 -12.34
CA GLY A 94 -9.89 -4.68 -12.90
C GLY A 94 -9.74 -5.80 -11.90
N TYR A 95 -8.88 -6.73 -12.24
CA TYR A 95 -8.54 -7.87 -11.41
C TYR A 95 -7.03 -7.96 -11.25
N LEU A 96 -6.59 -8.41 -10.09
CA LEU A 96 -5.17 -8.48 -9.75
C LEU A 96 -4.82 -9.91 -9.39
N ILE A 97 -3.88 -10.45 -10.14
CA ILE A 97 -3.29 -11.77 -9.86
C ILE A 97 -1.87 -11.58 -9.34
N LYS A 98 -1.52 -12.30 -8.28
CA LYS A 98 -0.20 -12.26 -7.66
C LYS A 98 0.65 -13.42 -8.16
N ASP A 99 1.89 -13.13 -8.52
CA ASP A 99 2.96 -14.11 -8.66
C ASP A 99 3.73 -14.17 -7.34
N GLU A 100 3.56 -15.26 -6.61
CA GLU A 100 4.19 -15.43 -5.30
C GLU A 100 5.72 -15.56 -5.41
N LYS A 101 6.25 -16.13 -6.50
CA LYS A 101 7.69 -16.35 -6.69
C LYS A 101 8.46 -15.02 -6.85
N THR A 102 7.89 -14.09 -7.60
CA THR A 102 8.51 -12.79 -7.86
C THR A 102 7.98 -11.70 -6.94
N ASN A 103 6.98 -12.01 -6.12
CA ASN A 103 6.23 -11.04 -5.31
C ASN A 103 5.77 -9.84 -6.17
N THR A 104 5.32 -10.10 -7.41
CA THR A 104 4.74 -9.10 -8.31
C THR A 104 3.25 -9.35 -8.47
N VAL A 105 2.55 -8.34 -8.98
CA VAL A 105 1.14 -8.46 -9.33
C VAL A 105 0.91 -8.00 -10.76
N ARG A 106 -0.07 -8.56 -11.42
CA ARG A 106 -0.49 -8.18 -12.77
C ARG A 106 -1.97 -7.81 -12.78
N VAL A 107 -2.28 -6.70 -13.43
CA VAL A 107 -3.66 -6.25 -13.65
C VAL A 107 -4.24 -6.96 -14.88
N LEU A 108 -5.46 -7.45 -14.74
CA LEU A 108 -6.23 -8.09 -15.79
C LEU A 108 -7.55 -7.32 -15.98
N SER A 109 -8.02 -7.23 -17.22
CA SER A 109 -9.31 -6.63 -17.57
C SER A 109 -10.50 -7.53 -17.27
N HIS A 110 -10.27 -8.84 -17.18
CA HIS A 110 -11.32 -9.85 -16.96
C HIS A 110 -10.99 -10.71 -15.74
N PRO A 111 -12.00 -11.31 -15.08
CA PRO A 111 -11.79 -12.22 -13.98
C PRO A 111 -10.99 -13.46 -14.44
N ALA A 112 -10.13 -13.96 -13.56
CA ALA A 112 -9.39 -15.20 -13.78
C ALA A 112 -9.29 -15.96 -12.44
N SER A 113 -9.01 -17.26 -12.51
CA SER A 113 -8.81 -18.07 -11.31
C SER A 113 -7.70 -17.48 -10.45
N GLY A 114 -7.95 -17.31 -9.15
CA GLY A 114 -7.02 -16.70 -8.19
C GLY A 114 -6.90 -15.18 -8.27
N ALA A 115 -7.48 -14.51 -9.27
CA ALA A 115 -7.46 -13.07 -9.36
C ALA A 115 -8.50 -12.43 -8.40
N LYS A 116 -8.13 -11.28 -7.83
CA LYS A 116 -8.98 -10.51 -6.90
C LYS A 116 -9.38 -9.19 -7.55
N SER A 117 -10.66 -8.83 -7.46
CA SER A 117 -11.14 -7.54 -7.96
C SER A 117 -10.42 -6.38 -7.26
N ILE A 118 -10.09 -5.36 -8.04
CA ILE A 118 -9.48 -4.12 -7.58
C ILE A 118 -10.22 -2.91 -8.12
N ARG A 119 -10.28 -1.87 -7.28
CA ARG A 119 -10.83 -0.56 -7.62
C ARG A 119 -9.95 0.53 -7.03
N THR A 120 -9.52 1.45 -7.89
CA THR A 120 -8.63 2.55 -7.51
C THR A 120 -9.17 3.82 -8.12
N LYS A 121 -9.55 4.79 -7.31
CA LYS A 121 -9.94 6.12 -7.78
C LYS A 121 -8.73 7.03 -7.74
N TYR A 122 -8.55 7.84 -8.77
CA TYR A 122 -7.48 8.82 -8.78
C TYR A 122 -7.94 10.18 -9.30
N ARG A 123 -7.18 11.22 -8.95
CA ARG A 123 -7.30 12.58 -9.44
C ARG A 123 -5.91 13.16 -9.66
N VAL A 124 -5.64 13.68 -10.83
CA VAL A 124 -4.43 14.44 -11.14
C VAL A 124 -4.55 15.81 -10.47
N LEU A 125 -3.59 16.15 -9.64
CA LEU A 125 -3.54 17.43 -8.93
C LEU A 125 -2.73 18.45 -9.72
N ASP A 126 -1.61 18.02 -10.31
CA ASP A 126 -0.71 18.86 -11.08
C ASP A 126 0.10 18.02 -12.08
N SER A 127 0.62 18.65 -13.13
CA SER A 127 1.48 18.00 -14.13
C SER A 127 2.55 18.97 -14.61
N LEU A 128 3.81 18.53 -14.54
CA LEU A 128 4.96 19.34 -14.96
C LEU A 128 6.11 18.44 -15.44
N GLY A 129 6.72 18.79 -16.57
CA GLY A 129 7.96 18.16 -17.03
C GLY A 129 7.86 16.65 -17.29
N GLY A 130 6.70 16.18 -17.73
CA GLY A 130 6.48 14.73 -17.98
C GLY A 130 6.18 13.92 -16.72
N LEU A 131 5.95 14.58 -15.58
CA LEU A 131 5.50 13.99 -14.32
C LEU A 131 4.12 14.52 -13.96
N SER A 132 3.35 13.72 -13.22
CA SER A 132 2.09 14.16 -12.64
C SER A 132 2.03 13.83 -11.16
N LEU A 133 1.56 14.78 -10.35
CA LEU A 133 1.17 14.54 -8.97
C LEU A 133 -0.27 14.05 -8.94
N VAL A 134 -0.47 12.90 -8.34
CA VAL A 134 -1.76 12.20 -8.34
C VAL A 134 -2.18 11.87 -6.92
N GLU A 135 -3.41 12.26 -6.58
CA GLU A 135 -4.11 11.77 -5.39
C GLU A 135 -4.83 10.47 -5.74
N VAL A 136 -4.67 9.47 -4.91
CA VAL A 136 -5.24 8.14 -5.11
C VAL A 136 -6.05 7.71 -3.90
N GLU A 137 -7.30 7.31 -4.14
CA GLU A 137 -8.16 6.69 -3.13
C GLU A 137 -8.26 5.18 -3.39
N LEU A 138 -7.87 4.38 -2.40
CA LEU A 138 -7.99 2.93 -2.47
C LEU A 138 -9.39 2.47 -2.07
N LEU A 139 -10.22 2.11 -3.05
CA LEU A 139 -11.54 1.51 -2.84
C LEU A 139 -11.44 0.00 -2.52
N THR A 140 -10.33 -0.63 -2.86
CA THR A 140 -9.89 -1.95 -2.40
C THR A 140 -8.43 -1.85 -1.97
N GLY A 141 -7.91 -2.80 -1.18
CA GLY A 141 -6.54 -2.76 -0.66
C GLY A 141 -5.79 -4.07 -0.93
N ARG A 142 -5.20 -4.21 -2.12
CA ARG A 142 -4.37 -5.37 -2.48
C ARG A 142 -2.90 -4.97 -2.57
N THR A 143 -2.03 -5.95 -2.43
CA THR A 143 -0.57 -5.76 -2.55
C THR A 143 -0.24 -5.02 -3.83
N HIS A 144 0.61 -3.99 -3.74
CA HIS A 144 1.08 -3.16 -4.85
C HIS A 144 -0.04 -2.59 -5.75
N GLN A 145 -1.27 -2.46 -5.26
CA GLN A 145 -2.42 -2.12 -6.10
C GLN A 145 -2.26 -0.80 -6.84
N ILE A 146 -1.88 0.29 -6.16
CA ILE A 146 -1.67 1.61 -6.79
C ILE A 146 -0.58 1.50 -7.86
N ARG A 147 0.54 0.88 -7.52
CA ARG A 147 1.71 0.71 -8.39
C ARG A 147 1.36 0.00 -9.69
N ALA A 148 0.70 -1.15 -9.59
CA ALA A 148 0.31 -1.96 -10.74
C ALA A 148 -0.81 -1.29 -11.56
N HIS A 149 -1.79 -0.67 -10.90
CA HIS A 149 -2.92 -0.03 -11.58
C HIS A 149 -2.48 1.22 -12.35
N MET A 150 -1.64 2.09 -11.75
CA MET A 150 -1.11 3.25 -12.47
C MET A 150 -0.18 2.84 -13.61
N ALA A 151 0.64 1.81 -13.43
CA ALA A 151 1.46 1.26 -14.51
C ALA A 151 0.62 0.69 -15.65
N SER A 152 -0.52 0.06 -15.36
CA SER A 152 -1.41 -0.54 -16.38
C SER A 152 -2.04 0.50 -17.32
N ILE A 153 -2.17 1.74 -16.87
CA ILE A 153 -2.64 2.87 -17.71
C ILE A 153 -1.49 3.65 -18.37
N GLY A 154 -0.26 3.14 -18.29
CA GLY A 154 0.93 3.76 -18.89
C GLY A 154 1.59 4.85 -18.04
N CYS A 155 1.15 5.07 -16.80
CA CYS A 155 1.66 6.08 -15.89
C CYS A 155 2.25 5.45 -14.62
N PRO A 156 3.38 4.71 -14.70
CA PRO A 156 3.98 4.07 -13.53
C PRO A 156 4.46 5.11 -12.52
N LEU A 157 4.53 4.74 -11.25
CA LEU A 157 5.07 5.58 -10.20
C LEU A 157 6.55 5.89 -10.46
N LEU A 158 6.95 7.13 -10.21
CA LEU A 158 8.35 7.55 -10.25
C LEU A 158 9.16 6.76 -9.24
N GLY A 159 10.32 6.23 -9.66
CA GLY A 159 11.19 5.41 -8.81
C GLY A 159 10.78 3.94 -8.70
N ASP A 160 9.63 3.55 -9.24
CA ASP A 160 9.18 2.16 -9.19
C ASP A 160 9.94 1.29 -10.20
N GLY A 161 10.96 0.56 -9.72
CA GLY A 161 11.74 -0.37 -10.54
C GLY A 161 11.03 -1.70 -10.82
N LYS A 162 9.88 -1.97 -10.17
CA LYS A 162 9.15 -3.24 -10.32
C LYS A 162 8.07 -3.17 -11.41
N TYR A 163 7.34 -2.06 -11.49
CA TYR A 163 6.25 -1.83 -12.45
C TYR A 163 6.57 -0.73 -13.46
N GLY A 164 7.54 0.14 -13.17
CA GLY A 164 8.09 1.11 -14.09
C GLY A 164 9.30 0.55 -14.87
N ARG A 165 9.64 1.20 -15.98
CA ARG A 165 10.88 0.89 -16.70
C ARG A 165 12.05 1.68 -16.10
N ASN A 166 13.16 1.02 -15.81
CA ASN A 166 14.37 1.68 -15.28
C ASN A 166 14.85 2.83 -16.16
N GLN A 167 14.65 2.74 -17.48
CA GLN A 167 15.02 3.79 -18.44
C GLN A 167 14.24 5.10 -18.19
N ASN A 168 12.94 4.99 -17.87
CA ASN A 168 12.10 6.14 -17.55
C ASN A 168 12.55 6.81 -16.24
N ASN A 169 12.91 6.02 -15.23
CA ASN A 169 13.41 6.55 -13.96
C ASN A 169 14.75 7.29 -14.11
N LYS A 170 15.64 6.84 -15.01
CA LYS A 170 16.92 7.51 -15.31
C LYS A 170 16.73 8.92 -15.86
N GLN A 171 15.71 9.14 -16.67
CA GLN A 171 15.39 10.46 -17.25
C GLN A 171 15.08 11.51 -16.18
N PHE A 172 14.58 11.09 -15.02
CA PHE A 172 14.21 11.97 -13.90
C PHE A 172 15.21 11.90 -12.73
N GLY A 173 16.52 11.79 -13.00
CA GLY A 173 17.56 11.84 -11.98
C GLY A 173 17.89 10.51 -11.31
N GLY A 174 17.47 9.39 -11.92
CA GLY A 174 17.86 8.06 -11.46
C GLY A 174 17.24 7.63 -10.13
N TYR A 175 16.07 8.15 -9.78
CA TYR A 175 15.32 7.68 -8.61
C TYR A 175 15.19 6.16 -8.63
N LYS A 176 15.74 5.51 -7.60
CA LYS A 176 15.74 4.04 -7.47
C LYS A 176 14.74 3.54 -6.43
N LYS A 177 14.07 4.45 -5.69
CA LYS A 177 13.09 4.12 -4.65
C LYS A 177 11.81 4.92 -4.87
N GLN A 178 10.70 4.26 -4.65
CA GLN A 178 9.39 4.85 -4.53
C GLN A 178 9.30 5.71 -3.29
#